data_4d8025fd42081ca4c5eaf75e9aa4f131
#
_entry.id   4d8025fd42081ca4c5eaf75e9aa4f131
#
_cell.length_a   1.000
_cell.length_b   1.000
_cell.length_c   1.000
_cell.angle_alpha   90.00
_cell.angle_beta   90.00
_cell.angle_gamma   90.00
#
_symmetry.space_group_name_H-M   'P 1'
#
loop_
_entity.id
_entity.type
_entity.pdbx_description
1 polymer ?
#
loop_
_entity_poly.entity_id
_entity_poly.type
_entity_poly.pdbx_seq_one_letter_code
_entity_poly.pdbx_strand_id
1 'polypeptide(L)'
;QSRSSAASDVYKRQDEFIQMIKNDNEFAKKHGELGPVYGKQWRDFNGFDQITNLINEIRNNKFSRRLIVSAWNPVEVKDMLLPPCHSLFQFYVNSNNELSCQLYQRSADLFLGVPFNIASYSLLTYLVAQVTNTKPKEFVHTIGVAHIYENHIDQVKIQLEREPVSYTHLTLPTIYSV
;
A
#
# COMPACT_ATOMS: atom_id res chain seq x y z
N GLN A 1 7.18 -18.48 -20.59
CA GLN A 1 8.48 -17.76 -20.74
C GLN A 1 8.39 -16.22 -20.68
N SER A 2 7.21 -15.61 -20.75
CA SER A 2 7.07 -14.13 -20.80
C SER A 2 6.92 -13.42 -19.45
N ARG A 3 6.78 -14.16 -18.34
CA ARG A 3 6.54 -13.58 -17.00
C ARG A 3 7.80 -13.19 -16.22
N SER A 4 8.95 -13.79 -16.52
CA SER A 4 10.22 -13.47 -15.86
C SER A 4 10.88 -12.18 -16.41
N SER A 5 10.66 -11.85 -17.68
CA SER A 5 11.27 -10.68 -18.31
C SER A 5 10.79 -9.35 -17.75
N ALA A 6 9.47 -9.21 -17.49
CA ALA A 6 8.90 -7.96 -16.98
C ALA A 6 9.38 -7.63 -15.55
N ALA A 7 9.52 -8.65 -14.68
CA ALA A 7 10.05 -8.44 -13.32
C ALA A 7 11.54 -8.08 -13.36
N SER A 8 12.34 -8.74 -14.22
CA SER A 8 13.77 -8.43 -14.37
C SER A 8 14.00 -7.03 -14.95
N ASP A 9 13.11 -6.55 -15.84
CA ASP A 9 13.19 -5.21 -16.42
C ASP A 9 12.87 -4.10 -15.40
N VAL A 10 11.97 -4.35 -14.46
CA VAL A 10 11.69 -3.41 -13.36
C VAL A 10 12.91 -3.29 -12.44
N TYR A 11 13.57 -4.40 -12.10
CA TYR A 11 14.77 -4.37 -11.25
C TYR A 11 15.95 -3.68 -11.93
N LYS A 12 16.23 -3.99 -13.19
CA LYS A 12 17.29 -3.32 -13.94
C LYS A 12 17.07 -1.82 -13.99
N ARG A 13 15.85 -1.37 -14.21
CA ARG A 13 15.50 0.06 -14.18
C ARG A 13 15.69 0.69 -12.81
N GLN A 14 15.39 -0.03 -11.72
CA GLN A 14 15.63 0.48 -10.36
C GLN A 14 17.12 0.62 -10.06
N ASP A 15 17.93 -0.37 -10.40
CA ASP A 15 19.37 -0.31 -10.20
C ASP A 15 20.01 0.78 -11.04
N GLU A 16 19.65 0.88 -12.31
CA GLU A 16 20.08 1.96 -13.20
C GLU A 16 19.69 3.33 -12.65
N PHE A 17 18.45 3.49 -12.18
CA PHE A 17 17.96 4.72 -11.58
C PHE A 17 18.70 5.07 -10.29
N ILE A 18 18.95 4.10 -9.41
CA ILE A 18 19.74 4.29 -8.18
C ILE A 18 21.19 4.71 -8.52
N GLN A 19 21.79 4.11 -9.53
CA GLN A 19 23.12 4.52 -9.97
C GLN A 19 23.13 5.92 -10.58
N MET A 20 22.12 6.28 -11.35
CA MET A 20 21.96 7.64 -11.87
C MET A 20 21.81 8.66 -10.75
N ILE A 21 21.01 8.40 -9.72
CA ILE A 21 20.88 9.25 -8.53
C ILE A 21 22.22 9.40 -7.79
N LYS A 22 22.98 8.31 -7.65
CA LYS A 22 24.29 8.35 -6.96
C LYS A 22 25.37 9.11 -7.73
N ASN A 23 25.29 9.10 -9.05
CA ASN A 23 26.34 9.62 -9.92
C ASN A 23 26.08 11.03 -10.45
N ASP A 24 24.82 11.51 -10.38
CA ASP A 24 24.42 12.81 -10.94
C ASP A 24 23.48 13.58 -10.00
N ASN A 25 24.04 14.61 -9.34
CA ASN A 25 23.28 15.46 -8.42
C ASN A 25 22.13 16.22 -9.09
N GLU A 26 22.26 16.59 -10.36
CA GLU A 26 21.18 17.28 -11.12
C GLU A 26 20.07 16.28 -11.46
N PHE A 27 20.42 15.06 -11.82
CA PHE A 27 19.46 13.97 -12.01
C PHE A 27 18.73 13.66 -10.70
N ALA A 28 19.46 13.57 -9.56
CA ALA A 28 18.87 13.35 -8.24
C ALA A 28 17.91 14.48 -7.84
N LYS A 29 18.24 15.74 -8.09
CA LYS A 29 17.35 16.88 -7.85
C LYS A 29 16.09 16.84 -8.71
N LYS A 30 16.20 16.41 -9.96
CA LYS A 30 15.09 16.34 -10.91
C LYS A 30 14.21 15.12 -10.70
N HIS A 31 14.79 13.98 -10.30
CA HIS A 31 14.12 12.68 -10.24
C HIS A 31 14.17 12.03 -8.86
N GLY A 32 14.72 12.71 -7.84
CA GLY A 32 14.77 12.25 -6.45
C GLY A 32 13.39 12.19 -5.77
N GLU A 33 12.36 12.72 -6.45
CA GLU A 33 10.98 12.61 -6.00
C GLU A 33 10.26 11.49 -6.73
N LEU A 34 9.41 10.77 -6.00
CA LEU A 34 8.61 9.68 -6.55
C LEU A 34 7.49 10.14 -7.50
N GLY A 35 7.28 11.45 -7.60
CA GLY A 35 6.17 12.04 -8.32
C GLY A 35 4.84 11.97 -7.55
N PRO A 36 3.70 12.20 -8.23
CA PRO A 36 2.39 12.32 -7.59
C PRO A 36 1.80 10.95 -7.22
N VAL A 37 2.52 10.17 -6.36
CA VAL A 37 2.12 8.83 -5.92
C VAL A 37 1.07 8.87 -4.80
N TYR A 38 0.87 7.81 -4.07
CA TYR A 38 -0.20 7.52 -3.11
C TYR A 38 -0.70 8.72 -2.28
N GLY A 39 0.17 9.37 -1.52
CA GLY A 39 -0.21 10.46 -0.63
C GLY A 39 -0.79 11.66 -1.37
N LYS A 40 -0.22 12.01 -2.52
CA LYS A 40 -0.74 13.07 -3.40
C LYS A 40 -2.13 12.68 -3.90
N GLN A 41 -2.30 11.47 -4.43
CA GLN A 41 -3.59 11.03 -4.96
C GLN A 41 -4.66 10.94 -3.87
N TRP A 42 -4.32 10.51 -2.67
CA TRP A 42 -5.27 10.40 -1.57
C TRP A 42 -5.74 11.74 -1.03
N ARG A 43 -4.83 12.74 -1.00
CA ARG A 43 -5.09 14.05 -0.40
C ARG A 43 -5.42 15.16 -1.40
N ASP A 44 -5.08 14.94 -2.65
CA ASP A 44 -5.29 15.92 -3.73
C ASP A 44 -5.40 15.23 -5.10
N PHE A 45 -6.49 14.51 -5.31
CA PHE A 45 -6.80 13.92 -6.61
C PHE A 45 -7.44 14.98 -7.51
N ASN A 46 -6.62 15.67 -8.31
CA ASN A 46 -7.07 16.79 -9.15
C ASN A 46 -7.86 17.87 -8.36
N GLY A 47 -7.37 18.24 -7.18
CA GLY A 47 -8.01 19.21 -6.29
C GLY A 47 -9.01 18.60 -5.29
N PHE A 48 -9.20 17.28 -5.27
CA PHE A 48 -10.14 16.62 -4.39
C PHE A 48 -9.45 15.78 -3.31
N ASP A 49 -9.67 16.10 -2.04
CA ASP A 49 -9.17 15.33 -0.89
C ASP A 49 -10.06 14.13 -0.61
N GLN A 50 -9.68 12.96 -1.15
CA GLN A 50 -10.41 11.70 -1.02
C GLN A 50 -10.50 11.22 0.43
N ILE A 51 -9.44 11.39 1.23
CA ILE A 51 -9.40 10.91 2.64
C ILE A 51 -10.35 11.74 3.51
N THR A 52 -10.32 13.06 3.41
CA THR A 52 -11.23 13.91 4.16
C THR A 52 -12.68 13.64 3.77
N ASN A 53 -12.95 13.47 2.48
CA ASN A 53 -14.29 13.11 2.00
C ASN A 53 -14.73 11.74 2.52
N LEU A 54 -13.86 10.73 2.49
CA LEU A 54 -14.13 9.39 3.02
C LEU A 54 -14.54 9.43 4.49
N ILE A 55 -13.78 10.14 5.34
CA ILE A 55 -14.06 10.26 6.77
C ILE A 55 -15.40 10.95 7.00
N ASN A 56 -15.68 12.03 6.27
CA ASN A 56 -16.94 12.76 6.37
C ASN A 56 -18.13 11.91 5.90
N GLU A 57 -17.95 11.14 4.82
CA GLU A 57 -18.99 10.25 4.31
C GLU A 57 -19.30 9.13 5.31
N ILE A 58 -18.29 8.50 5.93
CA ILE A 58 -18.51 7.48 6.97
C ILE A 58 -19.27 8.09 8.17
N ARG A 59 -18.94 9.31 8.58
CA ARG A 59 -19.62 9.98 9.71
C ARG A 59 -21.07 10.32 9.44
N ASN A 60 -21.39 10.76 8.22
CA ASN A 60 -22.70 11.29 7.86
C ASN A 60 -23.60 10.23 7.22
N ASN A 61 -23.01 9.25 6.51
CA ASN A 61 -23.71 8.23 5.75
C ASN A 61 -22.91 6.91 5.74
N LYS A 62 -22.74 6.31 6.92
CA LYS A 62 -21.86 5.14 7.13
C LYS A 62 -22.20 3.91 6.28
N PHE A 63 -23.43 3.81 5.76
CA PHE A 63 -23.84 2.72 4.87
C PHE A 63 -23.65 3.04 3.38
N SER A 64 -22.95 4.13 3.08
CA SER A 64 -22.57 4.47 1.71
C SER A 64 -21.77 3.34 1.06
N ARG A 65 -22.07 3.08 -0.20
CA ARG A 65 -21.33 2.14 -1.06
C ARG A 65 -20.27 2.84 -1.92
N ARG A 66 -19.97 4.12 -1.58
CA ARG A 66 -19.03 4.98 -2.31
C ARG A 66 -17.80 5.34 -1.50
N LEU A 67 -17.49 4.55 -0.46
CA LEU A 67 -16.37 4.76 0.44
C LEU A 67 -15.07 4.26 -0.21
N ILE A 68 -14.71 4.84 -1.36
CA ILE A 68 -13.60 4.43 -2.22
C ILE A 68 -12.55 5.53 -2.24
N VAL A 69 -11.28 5.11 -2.20
CA VAL A 69 -10.10 5.95 -2.44
C VAL A 69 -9.26 5.33 -3.54
N SER A 70 -8.99 6.08 -4.60
CA SER A 70 -8.16 5.64 -5.72
C SER A 70 -6.80 6.32 -5.68
N ALA A 71 -5.74 5.53 -5.86
CA ALA A 71 -4.40 6.05 -6.15
C ALA A 71 -4.09 6.03 -7.65
N TRP A 72 -4.90 5.34 -8.44
CA TRP A 72 -4.71 5.23 -9.89
C TRP A 72 -5.33 6.44 -10.59
N ASN A 73 -4.48 7.38 -11.00
CA ASN A 73 -4.87 8.56 -11.77
C ASN A 73 -4.31 8.44 -13.19
N PRO A 74 -5.14 8.12 -14.21
CA PRO A 74 -4.67 7.93 -15.58
C PRO A 74 -3.98 9.17 -16.20
N VAL A 75 -4.28 10.35 -15.69
CA VAL A 75 -3.69 11.61 -16.18
C VAL A 75 -2.26 11.77 -15.67
N GLU A 76 -2.02 11.46 -14.39
CA GLU A 76 -0.73 11.71 -13.71
C GLU A 76 0.15 10.46 -13.62
N VAL A 77 -0.35 9.26 -13.96
CA VAL A 77 0.40 8.00 -13.83
C VAL A 77 1.73 7.99 -14.58
N LYS A 78 1.83 8.73 -15.67
CA LYS A 78 3.05 8.90 -16.48
C LYS A 78 4.14 9.72 -15.78
N ASP A 79 3.75 10.55 -14.82
CA ASP A 79 4.63 11.43 -14.06
C ASP A 79 5.10 10.80 -12.74
N MET A 80 4.66 9.55 -12.48
CA MET A 80 5.05 8.76 -11.32
C MET A 80 6.27 7.91 -11.65
N LEU A 81 7.25 7.87 -10.75
CA LEU A 81 8.40 6.98 -10.88
C LEU A 81 7.98 5.51 -10.97
N LEU A 82 7.00 5.12 -10.15
CA LEU A 82 6.38 3.81 -10.17
C LEU A 82 4.87 3.96 -10.02
N PRO A 83 4.08 3.53 -11.02
CA PRO A 83 2.62 3.54 -10.92
C PRO A 83 2.11 2.76 -9.71
N PRO A 84 1.07 3.23 -9.00
CA PRO A 84 0.60 2.64 -7.77
C PRO A 84 0.24 1.16 -7.91
N CYS A 85 0.85 0.31 -7.10
CA CYS A 85 0.48 -1.10 -6.98
C CYS A 85 -0.84 -1.25 -6.21
N HIS A 86 -1.01 -0.48 -5.14
CA HIS A 86 -2.27 -0.36 -4.39
C HIS A 86 -3.21 0.58 -5.15
N SER A 87 -3.93 0.04 -6.12
CA SER A 87 -4.66 0.85 -7.10
C SER A 87 -5.84 1.59 -6.47
N LEU A 88 -6.60 0.91 -5.63
CA LEU A 88 -7.72 1.48 -4.87
C LEU A 88 -8.01 0.66 -3.61
N PHE A 89 -8.64 1.31 -2.64
CA PHE A 89 -9.25 0.61 -1.52
C PHE A 89 -10.65 1.13 -1.25
N GLN A 90 -11.47 0.29 -0.63
CA GLN A 90 -12.86 0.59 -0.27
C GLN A 90 -13.10 0.22 1.17
N PHE A 91 -13.82 1.08 1.88
CA PHE A 91 -14.37 0.76 3.20
C PHE A 91 -15.83 0.33 3.14
N TYR A 92 -16.22 -0.45 4.12
CA TYR A 92 -17.58 -0.88 4.35
C TYR A 92 -17.89 -0.87 5.85
N VAL A 93 -19.02 -0.31 6.24
CA VAL A 93 -19.52 -0.33 7.61
C VAL A 93 -20.79 -1.18 7.64
N ASN A 94 -20.80 -2.21 8.50
CA ASN A 94 -21.98 -3.07 8.67
C ASN A 94 -22.96 -2.52 9.71
N SER A 95 -24.09 -3.23 9.91
CA SER A 95 -25.14 -2.86 10.88
C SER A 95 -24.66 -2.84 12.33
N ASN A 96 -23.59 -3.57 12.66
CA ASN A 96 -23.00 -3.62 14.00
C ASN A 96 -21.97 -2.49 14.23
N ASN A 97 -21.90 -1.52 13.33
CA ASN A 97 -20.92 -0.42 13.35
C ASN A 97 -19.45 -0.90 13.23
N GLU A 98 -19.24 -2.01 12.51
CA GLU A 98 -17.92 -2.57 12.26
C GLU A 98 -17.40 -2.17 10.87
N LEU A 99 -16.16 -1.68 10.83
CA LEU A 99 -15.47 -1.17 9.63
C LEU A 99 -14.54 -2.23 9.05
N SER A 100 -14.76 -2.57 7.79
CA SER A 100 -13.88 -3.44 7.00
C SER A 100 -13.23 -2.63 5.87
N CYS A 101 -12.01 -3.00 5.48
CA CYS A 101 -11.28 -2.43 4.36
C CYS A 101 -10.99 -3.49 3.32
N GLN A 102 -11.28 -3.21 2.06
CA GLN A 102 -10.83 -4.03 0.93
C GLN A 102 -9.82 -3.25 0.10
N LEU A 103 -8.66 -3.85 -0.14
CA LEU A 103 -7.64 -3.35 -1.05
C LEU A 103 -7.64 -4.15 -2.35
N TYR A 104 -7.66 -3.47 -3.50
CA TYR A 104 -7.25 -4.05 -4.76
C TYR A 104 -5.82 -3.64 -5.08
N GLN A 105 -4.92 -4.63 -5.10
CA GLN A 105 -3.51 -4.47 -5.45
C GLN A 105 -3.24 -5.12 -6.80
N ARG A 106 -2.96 -4.31 -7.83
CA ARG A 106 -2.76 -4.80 -9.21
C ARG A 106 -1.53 -5.68 -9.36
N SER A 107 -0.49 -5.46 -8.54
CA SER A 107 0.80 -6.16 -8.59
C SER A 107 1.35 -6.27 -7.18
N ALA A 108 1.74 -7.48 -6.76
CA ALA A 108 2.12 -7.78 -5.39
C ALA A 108 3.38 -8.64 -5.33
N ASP A 109 4.45 -8.09 -4.75
CA ASP A 109 5.61 -8.85 -4.29
C ASP A 109 5.22 -9.59 -3.00
N LEU A 110 5.08 -10.91 -3.10
CA LEU A 110 4.59 -11.74 -1.99
C LEU A 110 5.57 -11.81 -0.82
N PHE A 111 6.87 -11.68 -1.08
CA PHE A 111 7.88 -11.86 -0.05
C PHE A 111 8.10 -10.61 0.79
N LEU A 112 8.43 -9.48 0.16
CA LEU A 112 8.73 -8.24 0.87
C LEU A 112 7.52 -7.29 0.93
N GLY A 113 6.78 -7.14 -0.18
CA GLY A 113 5.73 -6.13 -0.29
C GLY A 113 4.48 -6.46 0.51
N VAL A 114 3.92 -7.66 0.32
CA VAL A 114 2.63 -8.05 0.89
C VAL A 114 2.57 -7.97 2.41
N PRO A 115 3.57 -8.42 3.20
CA PRO A 115 3.52 -8.28 4.65
C PRO A 115 3.39 -6.82 5.12
N PHE A 116 4.14 -5.90 4.51
CA PHE A 116 4.03 -4.46 4.80
C PHE A 116 2.70 -3.88 4.32
N ASN A 117 2.18 -4.35 3.19
CA ASN A 117 0.88 -3.90 2.68
C ASN A 117 -0.25 -4.29 3.63
N ILE A 118 -0.26 -5.54 4.13
CA ILE A 118 -1.23 -6.01 5.12
C ILE A 118 -1.13 -5.16 6.40
N ALA A 119 0.07 -4.96 6.93
CA ALA A 119 0.28 -4.17 8.14
C ALA A 119 -0.21 -2.73 7.96
N SER A 120 0.12 -2.09 6.83
CA SER A 120 -0.24 -0.70 6.54
C SER A 120 -1.75 -0.49 6.42
N TYR A 121 -2.45 -1.36 5.69
CA TYR A 121 -3.91 -1.24 5.50
C TYR A 121 -4.70 -1.70 6.72
N SER A 122 -4.17 -2.65 7.50
CA SER A 122 -4.73 -2.97 8.80
C SER A 122 -4.65 -1.76 9.73
N LEU A 123 -3.47 -1.13 9.83
CA LEU A 123 -3.30 0.10 10.61
C LEU A 123 -4.22 1.22 10.11
N LEU A 124 -4.31 1.44 8.79
CA LEU A 124 -5.22 2.42 8.19
C LEU A 124 -6.67 2.16 8.62
N THR A 125 -7.10 0.89 8.66
CA THR A 125 -8.44 0.51 9.10
C THR A 125 -8.67 0.90 10.56
N TYR A 126 -7.70 0.67 11.45
CA TYR A 126 -7.77 1.11 12.85
C TYR A 126 -7.84 2.64 12.98
N LEU A 127 -7.01 3.37 12.22
CA LEU A 127 -6.99 4.83 12.25
C LEU A 127 -8.33 5.43 11.78
N VAL A 128 -8.87 4.92 10.68
CA VAL A 128 -10.17 5.36 10.16
C VAL A 128 -11.29 5.00 11.14
N ALA A 129 -11.28 3.80 11.70
CA ALA A 129 -12.25 3.37 12.70
C ALA A 129 -12.25 4.31 13.92
N GLN A 130 -11.06 4.66 14.42
CA GLN A 130 -10.89 5.56 15.56
C GLN A 130 -11.52 6.94 15.29
N VAL A 131 -11.23 7.54 14.13
CA VAL A 131 -11.72 8.91 13.83
C VAL A 131 -13.18 8.95 13.39
N THR A 132 -13.77 7.80 13.02
CA THR A 132 -15.19 7.70 12.60
C THR A 132 -16.08 7.06 13.66
N ASN A 133 -15.53 6.73 14.83
CA ASN A 133 -16.23 6.04 15.92
C ASN A 133 -16.92 4.74 15.47
N THR A 134 -16.18 3.95 14.66
CA THR A 134 -16.54 2.61 14.24
C THR A 134 -15.60 1.58 14.87
N LYS A 135 -15.89 0.28 14.74
CA LYS A 135 -15.02 -0.80 15.25
C LYS A 135 -14.28 -1.45 14.08
N PRO A 136 -12.94 -1.53 14.11
CA PRO A 136 -12.20 -2.23 13.05
C PRO A 136 -12.59 -3.71 13.06
N LYS A 137 -12.78 -4.30 11.86
CA LYS A 137 -13.20 -5.70 11.74
C LYS A 137 -12.21 -6.51 10.92
N GLU A 138 -12.16 -6.31 9.62
CA GLU A 138 -11.37 -7.13 8.73
C GLU A 138 -10.69 -6.33 7.62
N PHE A 139 -9.58 -6.85 7.15
CA PHE A 139 -8.90 -6.39 5.95
C PHE A 139 -8.97 -7.49 4.88
N VAL A 140 -9.56 -7.16 3.75
CA VAL A 140 -9.68 -8.04 2.58
C VAL A 140 -8.67 -7.61 1.53
N HIS A 141 -7.75 -8.49 1.16
CA HIS A 141 -6.69 -8.20 0.20
C HIS A 141 -6.94 -8.93 -1.12
N THR A 142 -7.30 -8.18 -2.14
CA THR A 142 -7.48 -8.69 -3.50
C THR A 142 -6.23 -8.40 -4.33
N ILE A 143 -5.60 -9.43 -4.85
CA ILE A 143 -4.35 -9.34 -5.61
C ILE A 143 -4.63 -9.68 -7.09
N GLY A 144 -4.23 -8.78 -7.99
CA GLY A 144 -4.31 -9.00 -9.43
C GLY A 144 -3.20 -9.93 -9.93
N VAL A 145 -1.93 -9.53 -9.77
CA VAL A 145 -0.77 -10.33 -10.15
C VAL A 145 0.12 -10.53 -8.93
N ALA A 146 0.19 -11.75 -8.44
CA ALA A 146 1.10 -12.15 -7.38
C ALA A 146 2.42 -12.66 -7.98
N HIS A 147 3.57 -12.26 -7.41
CA HIS A 147 4.88 -12.69 -7.87
C HIS A 147 5.88 -12.81 -6.72
N ILE A 148 6.90 -13.62 -6.93
CA ILE A 148 8.10 -13.72 -6.11
C ILE A 148 9.27 -13.42 -7.04
N TYR A 149 10.17 -12.54 -6.63
CA TYR A 149 11.37 -12.24 -7.40
C TYR A 149 12.38 -13.37 -7.31
N GLU A 150 13.11 -13.66 -8.39
CA GLU A 150 14.05 -14.78 -8.47
C GLU A 150 15.13 -14.73 -7.39
N ASN A 151 15.64 -13.53 -7.07
CA ASN A 151 16.64 -13.32 -6.02
C ASN A 151 16.08 -13.50 -4.59
N HIS A 152 14.78 -13.72 -4.40
CA HIS A 152 14.16 -13.99 -3.11
C HIS A 152 13.78 -15.47 -2.91
N ILE A 153 13.98 -16.33 -3.89
CA ILE A 153 13.51 -17.73 -3.83
C ILE A 153 14.14 -18.49 -2.65
N ASP A 154 15.43 -18.31 -2.39
CA ASP A 154 16.10 -19.02 -1.31
C ASP A 154 15.62 -18.52 0.07
N GLN A 155 15.40 -17.21 0.21
CA GLN A 155 14.84 -16.63 1.43
C GLN A 155 13.40 -17.09 1.67
N VAL A 156 12.59 -17.22 0.62
CA VAL A 156 11.22 -17.76 0.70
C VAL A 156 11.24 -19.21 1.19
N LYS A 157 12.15 -20.05 0.66
CA LYS A 157 12.30 -21.44 1.13
C LYS A 157 12.60 -21.50 2.63
N ILE A 158 13.56 -20.69 3.10
CA ILE A 158 13.90 -20.58 4.53
C ILE A 158 12.70 -20.11 5.36
N GLN A 159 11.90 -19.17 4.85
CA GLN A 159 10.71 -18.70 5.54
C GLN A 159 9.63 -19.79 5.66
N LEU A 160 9.45 -20.60 4.61
CA LEU A 160 8.47 -21.69 4.61
C LEU A 160 8.82 -22.83 5.57
N GLU A 161 10.10 -22.97 5.96
CA GLU A 161 10.55 -23.94 6.96
C GLU A 161 10.28 -23.49 8.41
N ARG A 162 9.87 -22.22 8.62
CA ARG A 162 9.64 -21.69 9.96
C ARG A 162 8.22 -21.97 10.43
N GLU A 163 8.08 -22.36 11.70
CA GLU A 163 6.79 -22.47 12.36
C GLU A 163 6.25 -21.05 12.67
N PRO A 164 5.01 -20.72 12.24
CA PRO A 164 4.41 -19.46 12.59
C PRO A 164 4.23 -19.32 14.10
N VAL A 165 4.60 -18.17 14.67
CA VAL A 165 4.37 -17.86 16.08
C VAL A 165 3.07 -17.07 16.20
N SER A 166 2.13 -17.56 17.01
CA SER A 166 0.91 -16.82 17.36
C SER A 166 1.21 -15.84 18.48
N TYR A 167 1.05 -14.55 18.23
CA TYR A 167 1.14 -13.51 19.25
C TYR A 167 -0.26 -13.17 19.76
N THR A 168 -0.44 -13.26 21.09
CA THR A 168 -1.66 -12.79 21.75
C THR A 168 -1.62 -11.26 22.02
N HIS A 169 -0.42 -10.69 22.06
CA HIS A 169 -0.19 -9.25 22.27
C HIS A 169 0.98 -8.76 21.43
N LEU A 170 0.83 -7.57 20.85
CA LEU A 170 1.94 -6.78 20.36
C LEU A 170 2.38 -5.83 21.50
N THR A 171 3.53 -6.09 22.09
CA THR A 171 4.16 -5.12 22.99
C THR A 171 5.03 -4.21 22.16
N LEU A 172 4.77 -2.89 22.20
CA LEU A 172 5.72 -1.92 21.68
C LEU A 172 7.00 -2.00 22.49
N PRO A 173 8.18 -1.95 21.86
CA PRO A 173 9.43 -1.89 22.61
C PRO A 173 9.40 -0.64 23.51
N THR A 174 9.59 -0.83 24.80
CA THR A 174 9.72 0.28 25.73
C THR A 174 11.06 0.93 25.46
N ILE A 175 11.05 2.12 24.88
CA ILE A 175 12.26 2.93 24.72
C ILE A 175 12.55 3.50 26.12
N TYR A 176 13.50 2.92 26.82
CA TYR A 176 14.07 3.56 28.00
C TYR A 176 14.89 4.76 27.51
N SER A 177 14.43 5.97 27.78
CA SER A 177 15.27 7.16 27.68
C SER A 177 16.38 7.05 28.74
N VAL A 178 17.62 7.03 28.24
CA VAL A 178 18.82 7.19 29.09
C VAL A 178 19.04 8.68 29.35
#